data_8c2ee72d1037e4b6c15f9cf5bb287057
#
_entry.id   8c2ee72d1037e4b6c15f9cf5bb287057
#
_cell.length_a   1.000
_cell.length_b   1.000
_cell.length_c   1.000
_cell.angle_alpha   90.00
_cell.angle_beta   90.00
_cell.angle_gamma   90.00
#
_symmetry.space_group_name_H-M   'P 1'
#
loop_
_entity.id
_entity.type
_entity.pdbx_description
1 polymer ?
#
loop_
_entity_poly.entity_id
_entity_poly.type
_entity_poly.pdbx_seq_one_letter_code
_entity_poly.pdbx_strand_id
1 'polypeptide(L)'
;MASIMEQVAAAKAAVPAISPQEAAQLQAKGALIVDVRDAPELQASGKVPGALHVSRGMLEFKADPKSPYHDQAFDPAKTVILYCASGGRSALSGKALKDLGFKDVRNLGAFKDWAESGQAVEKV
;
A
#
# COMPACT_ATOMS: atom_id res chain seq x y z
N MET A 1 13.38 18.95 -13.87
CA MET A 1 12.37 17.87 -13.84
C MET A 1 12.96 16.63 -13.20
N ALA A 2 12.28 16.04 -12.21
CA ALA A 2 12.79 14.85 -11.54
C ALA A 2 12.48 13.60 -12.36
N SER A 3 13.43 12.66 -12.43
CA SER A 3 13.19 11.33 -13.02
C SER A 3 12.22 10.54 -12.15
N ILE A 4 11.65 9.46 -12.69
CA ILE A 4 10.77 8.60 -11.90
C ILE A 4 11.50 8.01 -10.69
N MET A 5 12.76 7.63 -10.84
CA MET A 5 13.52 7.08 -9.71
C MET A 5 13.83 8.13 -8.64
N GLU A 6 14.02 9.38 -9.03
CA GLU A 6 14.13 10.48 -8.08
C GLU A 6 12.83 10.74 -7.35
N GLN A 7 11.70 10.64 -8.05
CA GLN A 7 10.37 10.76 -7.43
C GLN A 7 10.12 9.62 -6.44
N VAL A 8 10.49 8.39 -6.80
CA VAL A 8 10.39 7.22 -5.90
C VAL A 8 11.24 7.43 -4.65
N ALA A 9 12.48 7.90 -4.81
CA ALA A 9 13.36 8.16 -3.66
C ALA A 9 12.76 9.21 -2.72
N ALA A 10 12.21 10.29 -3.28
CA ALA A 10 11.56 11.33 -2.49
C ALA A 10 10.32 10.79 -1.76
N ALA A 11 9.52 9.96 -2.43
CA ALA A 11 8.36 9.32 -1.82
C ALA A 11 8.76 8.37 -0.68
N LYS A 12 9.81 7.58 -0.88
CA LYS A 12 10.33 6.70 0.18
C LYS A 12 10.81 7.49 1.40
N ALA A 13 11.37 8.67 1.20
CA ALA A 13 11.78 9.54 2.31
C ALA A 13 10.57 10.11 3.07
N ALA A 14 9.45 10.32 2.38
CA ALA A 14 8.24 10.90 2.97
C ALA A 14 7.31 9.88 3.63
N VAL A 15 7.40 8.61 3.24
CA VAL A 15 6.52 7.53 3.72
C VAL A 15 7.35 6.52 4.51
N PRO A 16 7.13 6.39 5.82
CA PRO A 16 7.93 5.46 6.64
C PRO A 16 7.81 4.02 6.18
N ALA A 17 8.94 3.33 6.10
CA ALA A 17 8.98 1.89 5.84
C ALA A 17 8.68 1.12 7.12
N ILE A 18 8.00 -0.02 6.99
CA ILE A 18 7.76 -0.92 8.11
C ILE A 18 8.09 -2.36 7.71
N SER A 19 8.34 -3.20 8.72
CA SER A 19 8.59 -4.62 8.51
C SER A 19 7.28 -5.39 8.31
N PRO A 20 7.34 -6.60 7.72
CA PRO A 20 6.18 -7.49 7.66
C PRO A 20 5.56 -7.76 9.03
N GLN A 21 6.37 -7.92 10.07
CA GLN A 21 5.91 -8.17 11.42
C GLN A 21 5.11 -6.99 11.98
N GLU A 22 5.61 -5.77 11.77
CA GLU A 22 4.90 -4.55 12.17
C GLU A 22 3.59 -4.39 11.41
N ALA A 23 3.61 -4.68 10.10
CA ALA A 23 2.42 -4.61 9.27
C ALA A 23 1.34 -5.59 9.77
N ALA A 24 1.72 -6.82 10.10
CA ALA A 24 0.80 -7.81 10.63
C ALA A 24 0.19 -7.37 11.96
N GLN A 25 1.00 -6.78 12.84
CA GLN A 25 0.56 -6.28 14.15
C GLN A 25 -0.44 -5.12 13.98
N LEU A 26 -0.14 -4.19 13.09
CA LEU A 26 -1.02 -3.05 12.81
C LEU A 26 -2.32 -3.49 12.15
N GLN A 27 -2.26 -4.47 11.25
CA GLN A 27 -3.46 -5.04 10.63
C GLN A 27 -4.38 -5.65 11.69
N ALA A 28 -3.83 -6.37 12.65
CA ALA A 28 -4.60 -6.95 13.75
C ALA A 28 -5.29 -5.89 14.60
N LYS A 29 -4.78 -4.66 14.59
CA LYS A 29 -5.35 -3.51 15.31
C LYS A 29 -6.29 -2.66 14.45
N GLY A 30 -6.56 -3.09 13.21
CA GLY A 30 -7.51 -2.42 12.34
C GLY A 30 -6.89 -1.58 11.21
N ALA A 31 -5.57 -1.56 11.03
CA ALA A 31 -4.95 -0.88 9.91
C ALA A 31 -5.38 -1.53 8.59
N LEU A 32 -5.54 -0.70 7.55
CA LEU A 32 -5.85 -1.16 6.20
C LEU A 32 -4.54 -1.47 5.47
N ILE A 33 -4.42 -2.68 4.93
CA ILE A 33 -3.32 -3.01 4.02
C ILE A 33 -3.86 -3.00 2.59
N VAL A 34 -3.17 -2.29 1.70
CA VAL A 34 -3.56 -2.12 0.30
C VAL A 34 -2.46 -2.65 -0.61
N ASP A 35 -2.85 -3.55 -1.51
CA ASP A 35 -2.00 -4.05 -2.58
C ASP A 35 -2.22 -3.17 -3.81
N VAL A 36 -1.18 -2.46 -4.26
CA VAL A 36 -1.30 -1.55 -5.41
C VAL A 36 -0.72 -2.14 -6.69
N ARG A 37 -0.48 -3.46 -6.70
CA ARG A 37 -0.07 -4.18 -7.91
C ARG A 37 -1.25 -4.38 -8.85
N ASP A 38 -0.97 -4.88 -10.05
CA ASP A 38 -2.01 -5.23 -11.00
C ASP A 38 -2.49 -6.67 -10.78
N ALA A 39 -3.74 -6.96 -11.17
CA ALA A 39 -4.38 -8.24 -10.91
C ALA A 39 -3.56 -9.48 -11.34
N PRO A 40 -2.88 -9.50 -12.50
CA PRO A 40 -2.05 -10.66 -12.87
C PRO A 40 -0.92 -10.96 -11.89
N GLU A 41 -0.40 -9.94 -11.20
CA GLU A 41 0.65 -10.14 -10.19
C GLU A 41 0.10 -10.87 -8.96
N LEU A 42 -1.12 -10.54 -8.53
CA LEU A 42 -1.78 -11.24 -7.43
C LEU A 42 -2.06 -12.69 -7.80
N GLN A 43 -2.51 -12.92 -9.02
CA GLN A 43 -2.78 -14.27 -9.51
C GLN A 43 -1.52 -15.13 -9.53
N ALA A 44 -0.38 -14.52 -9.88
CA ALA A 44 0.89 -15.23 -9.97
C ALA A 44 1.52 -15.56 -8.61
N SER A 45 1.42 -14.64 -7.62
CA SER A 45 2.17 -14.76 -6.37
C SER A 45 1.31 -14.75 -5.10
N GLY A 46 -0.01 -14.52 -5.22
CA GLY A 46 -0.88 -14.35 -4.07
C GLY A 46 -0.83 -12.94 -3.49
N LYS A 47 -1.41 -12.76 -2.32
CA LYS A 47 -1.46 -11.45 -1.66
C LYS A 47 -1.35 -11.60 -0.14
N VAL A 48 -1.16 -10.49 0.56
CA VAL A 48 -1.29 -10.43 2.01
C VAL A 48 -2.75 -10.74 2.38
N PRO A 49 -3.00 -11.69 3.30
CA PRO A 49 -4.38 -12.00 3.69
C PRO A 49 -5.11 -10.76 4.22
N GLY A 50 -6.34 -10.56 3.73
CA GLY A 50 -7.15 -9.42 4.15
C GLY A 50 -6.80 -8.10 3.48
N ALA A 51 -5.76 -8.05 2.65
CA ALA A 51 -5.39 -6.83 1.94
C ALA A 51 -6.46 -6.48 0.89
N LEU A 52 -6.73 -5.19 0.79
CA LEU A 52 -7.60 -4.65 -0.26
C LEU A 52 -6.76 -4.46 -1.52
N HIS A 53 -7.22 -4.99 -2.65
CA HIS A 53 -6.54 -4.78 -3.92
C HIS A 53 -7.09 -3.51 -4.60
N VAL A 54 -6.22 -2.55 -4.81
CA VAL A 54 -6.52 -1.34 -5.60
C VAL A 54 -5.29 -1.04 -6.44
N SER A 55 -5.36 -1.31 -7.75
CA SER A 55 -4.26 -1.00 -8.66
C SER A 55 -3.86 0.48 -8.56
N ARG A 56 -2.58 0.76 -8.70
CA ARG A 56 -2.03 2.12 -8.53
C ARG A 56 -2.83 3.19 -9.27
N GLY A 57 -3.29 2.88 -10.50
CA GLY A 57 -4.03 3.83 -11.34
C GLY A 57 -5.40 4.22 -10.79
N MET A 58 -5.97 3.45 -9.87
CA MET A 58 -7.29 3.72 -9.28
C MET A 58 -7.20 4.19 -7.83
N LEU A 59 -6.01 4.28 -7.26
CA LEU A 59 -5.85 4.50 -5.83
C LEU A 59 -6.50 5.80 -5.35
N GLU A 60 -6.18 6.93 -5.96
CA GLU A 60 -6.72 8.22 -5.53
C GLU A 60 -8.24 8.28 -5.67
N PHE A 61 -8.78 7.66 -6.73
CA PHE A 61 -10.22 7.61 -6.94
C PHE A 61 -10.94 6.80 -5.86
N LYS A 62 -10.32 5.72 -5.40
CA LYS A 62 -10.88 4.87 -4.34
C LYS A 62 -10.67 5.45 -2.95
N ALA A 63 -9.58 6.16 -2.75
CA ALA A 63 -9.19 6.66 -1.44
C ALA A 63 -9.82 8.01 -1.07
N ASP A 64 -10.09 8.88 -2.04
CA ASP A 64 -10.62 10.21 -1.77
C ASP A 64 -12.09 10.13 -1.35
N PRO A 65 -12.43 10.57 -0.10
CA PRO A 65 -13.83 10.56 0.35
C PRO A 65 -14.78 11.37 -0.51
N LYS A 66 -14.27 12.32 -1.29
CA LYS A 66 -15.08 13.16 -2.19
C LYS A 66 -15.24 12.55 -3.58
N SER A 67 -14.57 11.45 -3.87
CA SER A 67 -14.68 10.78 -5.16
C SER A 67 -15.97 9.96 -5.26
N PRO A 68 -16.63 9.92 -6.45
CA PRO A 68 -17.78 9.04 -6.64
C PRO A 68 -17.40 7.55 -6.60
N TYR A 69 -16.11 7.22 -6.68
CA TYR A 69 -15.61 5.85 -6.63
C TYR A 69 -15.05 5.46 -5.25
N HIS A 70 -15.25 6.30 -4.23
CA HIS A 70 -14.69 6.09 -2.90
C HIS A 70 -15.07 4.72 -2.33
N ASP A 71 -14.04 4.00 -1.85
CA ASP A 71 -14.20 2.77 -1.09
C ASP A 71 -14.14 3.11 0.40
N GLN A 72 -15.16 2.72 1.16
CA GLN A 72 -15.29 3.08 2.57
C GLN A 72 -14.21 2.47 3.46
N ALA A 73 -13.44 1.49 2.96
CA ALA A 73 -12.29 0.96 3.69
C ALA A 73 -11.21 2.03 3.91
N PHE A 74 -11.13 3.03 3.02
CA PHE A 74 -10.20 4.14 3.16
C PHE A 74 -10.76 5.19 4.09
N ASP A 75 -10.08 5.39 5.21
CA ASP A 75 -10.41 6.43 6.19
C ASP A 75 -9.14 7.23 6.48
N PRO A 76 -9.11 8.56 6.18
CA PRO A 76 -7.92 9.38 6.41
C PRO A 76 -7.42 9.39 7.86
N ALA A 77 -8.28 9.04 8.82
CA ALA A 77 -7.91 8.95 10.24
C ALA A 77 -7.24 7.64 10.62
N LYS A 78 -7.31 6.61 9.75
CA LYS A 78 -6.74 5.29 10.03
C LYS A 78 -5.36 5.13 9.44
N THR A 79 -4.61 4.18 9.98
CA THR A 79 -3.33 3.76 9.41
C THR A 79 -3.58 2.99 8.12
N VAL A 80 -2.91 3.40 7.04
CA VAL A 80 -2.94 2.71 5.75
C VAL A 80 -1.53 2.22 5.42
N ILE A 81 -1.41 0.94 5.12
CA ILE A 81 -0.15 0.29 4.79
C ILE A 81 -0.23 -0.16 3.34
N LEU A 82 0.77 0.20 2.54
CA LEU A 82 0.76 -0.08 1.11
C LEU A 82 1.95 -0.97 0.74
N TYR A 83 1.75 -1.85 -0.22
CA TYR A 83 2.84 -2.65 -0.80
C TYR A 83 2.64 -2.86 -2.29
N CYS A 84 3.75 -3.17 -2.97
CA CYS A 84 3.75 -3.57 -4.37
C CYS A 84 4.78 -4.68 -4.57
N ALA A 85 5.32 -4.85 -5.77
CA ALA A 85 6.31 -5.88 -6.03
C ALA A 85 7.69 -5.54 -5.43
N SER A 86 8.14 -4.28 -5.59
CA SER A 86 9.49 -3.85 -5.21
C SER A 86 9.54 -2.60 -4.32
N GLY A 87 8.39 -1.98 -4.04
CA GLY A 87 8.30 -0.82 -3.14
C GLY A 87 8.21 0.54 -3.82
N GLY A 88 8.40 0.62 -5.14
CA GLY A 88 8.32 1.90 -5.88
C GLY A 88 6.90 2.42 -6.03
N ARG A 89 6.01 1.60 -6.56
CA ARG A 89 4.59 1.97 -6.70
C ARG A 89 3.94 2.25 -5.34
N SER A 90 4.29 1.48 -4.32
CA SER A 90 3.75 1.69 -2.98
C SER A 90 4.26 2.96 -2.33
N ALA A 91 5.52 3.34 -2.57
CA ALA A 91 6.06 4.62 -2.09
C ALA A 91 5.31 5.80 -2.72
N LEU A 92 5.15 5.78 -4.04
CA LEU A 92 4.38 6.82 -4.76
C LEU A 92 2.93 6.85 -4.30
N SER A 93 2.34 5.69 -4.04
CA SER A 93 0.98 5.57 -3.52
C SER A 93 0.84 6.21 -2.13
N GLY A 94 1.79 5.96 -1.26
CA GLY A 94 1.79 6.56 0.08
C GLY A 94 1.90 8.08 0.03
N LYS A 95 2.76 8.60 -0.85
CA LYS A 95 2.87 10.04 -1.08
C LYS A 95 1.54 10.63 -1.56
N ALA A 96 0.88 9.96 -2.52
CA ALA A 96 -0.42 10.40 -3.03
C ALA A 96 -1.49 10.44 -1.93
N LEU A 97 -1.52 9.44 -1.06
CA LEU A 97 -2.47 9.42 0.06
C LEU A 97 -2.19 10.54 1.06
N LYS A 98 -0.92 10.82 1.35
CA LYS A 98 -0.57 11.95 2.22
C LYS A 98 -1.05 13.26 1.63
N ASP A 99 -0.90 13.45 0.32
CA ASP A 99 -1.40 14.64 -0.36
C ASP A 99 -2.93 14.75 -0.31
N LEU A 100 -3.63 13.63 -0.18
CA LEU A 100 -5.09 13.58 0.02
C LEU A 100 -5.51 13.78 1.49
N GLY A 101 -4.56 13.96 2.40
CA GLY A 101 -4.86 14.22 3.80
C GLY A 101 -4.80 13.01 4.73
N PHE A 102 -4.35 11.85 4.24
CA PHE A 102 -4.12 10.69 5.09
C PHE A 102 -2.95 10.95 6.03
N LYS A 103 -3.15 10.73 7.33
CA LYS A 103 -2.18 11.15 8.35
C LYS A 103 -1.13 10.10 8.66
N ASP A 104 -1.48 8.82 8.59
CA ASP A 104 -0.56 7.72 8.92
C ASP A 104 -0.52 6.73 7.78
N VAL A 105 0.48 6.90 6.92
CA VAL A 105 0.69 6.07 5.74
C VAL A 105 2.04 5.41 5.85
N ARG A 106 2.11 4.10 5.65
CA ARG A 106 3.33 3.32 5.79
C ARG A 106 3.59 2.47 4.56
N ASN A 107 4.85 2.26 4.25
CA ASN A 107 5.29 1.47 3.10
C ASN A 107 5.83 0.12 3.56
N LEU A 108 5.04 -0.94 3.35
CA LEU A 108 5.49 -2.31 3.57
C LEU A 108 6.51 -2.72 2.49
N GLY A 109 6.41 -2.11 1.30
CA GLY A 109 7.38 -2.25 0.24
C GLY A 109 7.16 -3.46 -0.64
N ALA A 110 8.11 -4.39 -0.65
CA ALA A 110 8.10 -5.52 -1.56
C ALA A 110 7.29 -6.69 -1.01
N PHE A 111 6.35 -7.20 -1.80
CA PHE A 111 5.59 -8.40 -1.43
C PHE A 111 6.49 -9.59 -1.11
N LYS A 112 7.63 -9.70 -1.81
CA LYS A 112 8.61 -10.74 -1.56
C LYS A 112 9.05 -10.77 -0.10
N ASP A 113 9.27 -9.61 0.51
CA ASP A 113 9.70 -9.52 1.91
C ASP A 113 8.63 -10.06 2.85
N TRP A 114 7.36 -9.79 2.56
CA TRP A 114 6.24 -10.38 3.30
C TRP A 114 6.23 -11.90 3.14
N ALA A 115 6.30 -12.40 1.91
CA ALA A 115 6.23 -13.83 1.60
C ALA A 115 7.38 -14.61 2.23
N GLU A 116 8.58 -14.02 2.33
CA GLU A 116 9.77 -14.65 2.92
C GLU A 116 9.86 -14.48 4.44
N SER A 117 8.98 -13.69 5.04
CA SER A 117 9.02 -13.40 6.48
C SER A 117 8.40 -14.47 7.37
N GLY A 118 7.79 -15.49 6.79
CA GLY A 118 7.03 -16.50 7.52
C GLY A 118 5.56 -16.14 7.74
N GLN A 119 5.12 -14.97 7.28
CA GLN A 119 3.71 -14.60 7.33
C GLN A 119 2.90 -15.37 6.28
N ALA A 120 1.60 -15.53 6.53
CA ALA A 120 0.71 -16.25 5.60
C ALA A 120 0.55 -15.49 4.28
N VAL A 121 0.34 -16.23 3.20
CA VAL A 121 0.02 -15.70 1.87
C VAL A 121 -1.31 -16.29 1.42
N GLU A 122 -2.21 -15.42 0.96
CA GLU A 122 -3.51 -15.83 0.46
C GLU A 122 -3.43 -16.00 -1.05
N LYS A 123 -3.92 -17.14 -1.55
CA LYS A 123 -4.03 -17.36 -3.00
C LYS A 123 -5.20 -16.55 -3.57
N VAL A 124 -5.00 -16.10 -4.80
CA VAL A 124 -6.00 -15.32 -5.53
C VAL A 124 -6.50 -16.12 -6.72
#